data_b60df87aca2a5a409dee75f1de990816
#
_entry.id   b60df87aca2a5a409dee75f1de990816
#
_cell.length_a   1.000
_cell.length_b   1.000
_cell.length_c   1.000
_cell.angle_alpha   90.00
_cell.angle_beta   90.00
_cell.angle_gamma   90.00
#
_symmetry.space_group_name_H-M   'P 1'
#
loop_
_entity.id
_entity.type
_entity.pdbx_description
1 polymer ?
#
loop_
_entity_poly.entity_id
_entity_poly.type
_entity_poly.pdbx_seq_one_letter_code
_entity_poly.pdbx_strand_id
1 'polypeptide(L)'
;TPMVLLREPEGRRRLLPILIGTAEATAIHTSLEGLEPPRPLTHDLMAILLGEFGASLARIVITEVRDHTFYAELHLVATDTDGADGDEPDHVISCRPSDAIALAVRVGAPIFAAEDLVDECGQEAAVVSDDDDAEEIIDEFRDFIENVSPEDFAP
;
A
#
# COMPACT_ATOMS: atom_id res chain seq x y z
N THR A 1 -9.94 8.75 10.84
CA THR A 1 -8.78 7.86 10.62
C THR A 1 -8.43 7.83 9.14
N PRO A 2 -7.18 8.11 8.75
CA PRO A 2 -6.78 8.06 7.35
C PRO A 2 -6.89 6.65 6.77
N MET A 3 -7.07 6.60 5.46
CA MET A 3 -7.24 5.35 4.72
C MET A 3 -6.46 5.39 3.42
N VAL A 4 -5.83 4.27 3.07
CA VAL A 4 -5.32 4.03 1.72
C VAL A 4 -6.35 3.22 0.96
N LEU A 5 -6.61 3.64 -0.27
CA LEU A 5 -7.44 2.91 -1.22
C LEU A 5 -6.54 2.37 -2.33
N LEU A 6 -6.33 1.07 -2.35
CA LEU A 6 -5.65 0.40 -3.45
C LEU A 6 -6.68 0.01 -4.50
N ARG A 7 -6.47 0.43 -5.73
CA ARG A 7 -7.38 0.14 -6.86
C ARG A 7 -6.74 -0.85 -7.81
N GLU A 8 -7.51 -1.87 -8.20
CA GLU A 8 -7.12 -2.72 -9.32
C GLU A 8 -7.00 -1.88 -10.60
N PRO A 9 -5.90 -2.00 -11.37
CA PRO A 9 -5.73 -1.23 -12.59
C PRO A 9 -6.66 -1.68 -13.72
N GLU A 10 -7.10 -2.94 -13.69
CA GLU A 10 -7.87 -3.59 -14.75
C GLU A 10 -9.01 -4.43 -14.16
N GLY A 11 -9.84 -5.01 -15.03
CA GLY A 11 -10.93 -5.91 -14.66
C GLY A 11 -12.04 -5.20 -13.90
N ARG A 12 -12.42 -5.75 -12.76
CA ARG A 12 -13.50 -5.21 -11.92
C ARG A 12 -13.15 -3.89 -11.23
N ARG A 13 -11.87 -3.52 -11.23
CA ARG A 13 -11.37 -2.27 -10.64
C ARG A 13 -11.79 -2.08 -9.17
N ARG A 14 -11.76 -3.16 -8.43
CA ARG A 14 -12.12 -3.17 -7.02
C ARG A 14 -11.17 -2.30 -6.21
N LEU A 15 -11.68 -1.76 -5.13
CA LEU A 15 -10.94 -0.96 -4.16
C LEU A 15 -10.69 -1.79 -2.90
N LEU A 16 -9.44 -1.82 -2.45
CA LEU A 16 -9.08 -2.41 -1.17
C LEU A 16 -8.81 -1.29 -0.16
N PRO A 17 -9.72 -1.05 0.79
CA PRO A 17 -9.53 -0.03 1.81
C PRO A 17 -8.67 -0.55 2.96
N ILE A 18 -7.64 0.20 3.33
CA ILE A 18 -6.75 -0.13 4.44
C ILE A 18 -6.64 1.09 5.35
N LEU A 19 -7.11 0.96 6.60
CA LEU A 19 -6.96 2.01 7.60
C LEU A 19 -5.49 2.11 8.04
N ILE A 20 -4.99 3.31 8.14
CA ILE A 20 -3.60 3.59 8.51
C ILE A 20 -3.53 4.74 9.55
N GLY A 21 -2.39 4.88 10.19
CA GLY A 21 -2.15 5.99 11.11
C GLY A 21 -1.92 7.30 10.39
N THR A 22 -2.08 8.41 11.11
CA THR A 22 -1.87 9.76 10.56
C THR A 22 -0.43 10.00 10.12
N ALA A 23 0.54 9.49 10.89
CA ALA A 23 1.96 9.62 10.54
C ALA A 23 2.29 8.87 9.24
N GLU A 24 1.75 7.66 9.08
CA GLU A 24 1.91 6.84 7.90
C GLU A 24 1.23 7.46 6.68
N ALA A 25 0.03 8.00 6.87
CA ALA A 25 -0.68 8.73 5.81
C ALA A 25 0.13 9.95 5.35
N THR A 26 0.70 10.70 6.27
CA THR A 26 1.57 11.84 5.95
C THR A 26 2.79 11.39 5.16
N ALA A 27 3.42 10.29 5.58
CA ALA A 27 4.58 9.74 4.87
C ALA A 27 4.26 9.36 3.42
N ILE A 28 3.13 8.71 3.19
CA ILE A 28 2.67 8.34 1.84
C ILE A 28 2.33 9.59 1.03
N HIS A 29 1.54 10.49 1.58
CA HIS A 29 1.11 11.73 0.92
C HIS A 29 2.30 12.60 0.50
N THR A 30 3.25 12.82 1.40
CA THR A 30 4.47 13.61 1.13
C THR A 30 5.22 13.09 -0.10
N SER A 31 5.33 11.77 -0.21
CA SER A 31 5.99 11.15 -1.37
C SER A 31 5.17 11.29 -2.66
N LEU A 32 3.85 11.06 -2.59
CA LEU A 32 2.97 11.19 -3.76
C LEU A 32 2.93 12.62 -4.32
N GLU A 33 3.00 13.63 -3.44
CA GLU A 33 3.05 15.04 -3.83
C GLU A 33 4.46 15.50 -4.29
N GLY A 34 5.45 14.62 -4.25
CA GLY A 34 6.83 14.95 -4.62
C GLY A 34 7.48 15.98 -3.71
N LEU A 35 7.04 16.05 -2.46
CA LEU A 35 7.61 16.97 -1.47
C LEU A 35 8.92 16.38 -0.93
N GLU A 36 9.98 17.19 -1.02
CA GLU A 36 11.29 16.80 -0.50
C GLU A 36 11.51 17.46 0.87
N PRO A 37 11.54 16.70 1.97
CA PRO A 37 11.85 17.25 3.28
C PRO A 37 13.33 17.65 3.36
N PRO A 38 13.70 18.65 4.19
CA PRO A 38 15.09 19.10 4.35
C PRO A 38 16.03 17.98 4.84
N ARG A 39 15.51 17.01 5.56
CA ARG A 39 16.23 15.82 6.01
C ARG A 39 15.40 14.57 5.71
N PRO A 40 16.04 13.42 5.43
CA PRO A 40 15.32 12.18 5.22
C PRO A 40 14.40 11.83 6.40
N LEU A 41 13.14 11.52 6.09
CA LEU A 41 12.20 10.94 7.04
C LEU A 41 12.43 9.43 7.15
N THR A 42 11.66 8.73 7.97
CA THR A 42 11.86 7.31 8.26
C THR A 42 11.90 6.44 6.99
N HIS A 43 10.92 6.59 6.11
CA HIS A 43 10.86 5.76 4.89
C HIS A 43 11.86 6.21 3.82
N ASP A 44 12.25 7.49 3.80
CA ASP A 44 13.35 7.97 2.96
C ASP A 44 14.66 7.32 3.42
N LEU A 45 14.89 7.25 4.73
CA LEU A 45 16.06 6.58 5.30
C LEU A 45 16.07 5.09 4.97
N MET A 46 14.92 4.41 5.03
CA MET A 46 14.83 3.01 4.63
C MET A 46 15.27 2.81 3.17
N ALA A 47 14.80 3.66 2.26
CA ALA A 47 15.19 3.60 0.85
C ALA A 47 16.71 3.83 0.67
N ILE A 48 17.28 4.79 1.38
CA ILE A 48 18.73 5.05 1.38
C ILE A 48 19.50 3.84 1.89
N LEU A 49 19.09 3.26 3.01
CA LEU A 49 19.76 2.09 3.59
C LEU A 49 19.74 0.89 2.64
N LEU A 50 18.61 0.63 1.99
CA LEU A 50 18.54 -0.44 0.98
C LEU A 50 19.58 -0.23 -0.12
N GLY A 51 19.65 0.98 -0.67
CA GLY A 51 20.63 1.31 -1.71
C GLY A 51 22.08 1.17 -1.25
N GLU A 52 22.40 1.66 -0.05
CA GLU A 52 23.76 1.57 0.53
C GLU A 52 24.19 0.11 0.77
N PHE A 53 23.27 -0.77 1.10
CA PHE A 53 23.53 -2.21 1.29
C PHE A 53 23.37 -3.05 0.03
N GLY A 54 23.23 -2.42 -1.13
CA GLY A 54 23.15 -3.13 -2.40
C GLY A 54 21.87 -3.94 -2.58
N ALA A 55 20.77 -3.46 -2.03
CA ALA A 55 19.46 -4.06 -2.19
C ALA A 55 18.46 -3.09 -2.83
N SER A 56 17.49 -3.64 -3.52
CA SER A 56 16.36 -2.88 -4.06
C SER A 56 15.05 -3.55 -3.75
N LEU A 57 13.98 -2.76 -3.68
CA LEU A 57 12.63 -3.25 -3.51
C LEU A 57 12.06 -3.63 -4.89
N ALA A 58 11.89 -4.92 -5.14
CA ALA A 58 11.31 -5.41 -6.38
C ALA A 58 9.81 -5.17 -6.45
N ARG A 59 9.10 -5.41 -5.36
CA ARG A 59 7.67 -5.21 -5.21
C ARG A 59 7.26 -5.28 -3.75
N ILE A 60 6.04 -4.83 -3.46
CA ILE A 60 5.37 -5.15 -2.21
C ILE A 60 4.10 -5.96 -2.50
N VAL A 61 3.71 -6.79 -1.55
CA VAL A 61 2.48 -7.58 -1.63
C VAL A 61 1.68 -7.42 -0.34
N ILE A 62 0.43 -7.02 -0.43
CA ILE A 62 -0.52 -7.11 0.67
C ILE A 62 -1.05 -8.53 0.66
N THR A 63 -0.74 -9.32 1.68
CA THR A 63 -0.86 -10.78 1.63
C THR A 63 -2.17 -11.30 2.19
N GLU A 64 -2.58 -10.78 3.33
CA GLU A 64 -3.73 -11.30 4.06
C GLU A 64 -4.26 -10.31 5.08
N VAL A 65 -5.44 -10.62 5.60
CA VAL A 65 -6.03 -9.98 6.77
C VAL A 65 -6.30 -11.07 7.82
N ARG A 66 -5.85 -10.84 9.04
CA ARG A 66 -6.13 -11.69 10.21
C ARG A 66 -6.55 -10.84 11.39
N ASP A 67 -7.66 -11.18 12.01
CA ASP A 67 -8.19 -10.42 13.15
C ASP A 67 -8.24 -8.90 12.87
N HIS A 68 -8.77 -8.51 11.72
CA HIS A 68 -8.86 -7.14 11.22
C HIS A 68 -7.51 -6.43 11.00
N THR A 69 -6.41 -7.17 11.04
CA THR A 69 -5.05 -6.66 10.79
C THR A 69 -4.56 -7.11 9.42
N PHE A 70 -4.23 -6.15 8.56
CA PHE A 70 -3.63 -6.42 7.26
C PHE A 70 -2.13 -6.68 7.40
N TYR A 71 -1.64 -7.65 6.64
CA TYR A 71 -0.23 -8.03 6.55
C TYR A 71 0.31 -7.72 5.17
N ALA A 72 1.56 -7.35 5.11
CA ALA A 72 2.26 -7.09 3.85
C ALA A 72 3.67 -7.67 3.88
N GLU A 73 4.25 -7.76 2.70
CA GLU A 73 5.63 -8.20 2.50
C GLU A 73 6.39 -7.26 1.59
N LEU A 74 7.64 -7.01 1.94
CA LEU A 74 8.64 -6.42 1.06
C LEU A 74 9.40 -7.54 0.36
N HIS A 75 9.44 -7.52 -0.95
CA HIS A 75 10.22 -8.45 -1.76
C HIS A 75 11.49 -7.73 -2.25
N LEU A 76 12.62 -8.10 -1.67
CA LEU A 76 13.91 -7.46 -1.92
C LEU A 76 14.79 -8.33 -2.81
N VAL A 77 15.55 -7.68 -3.66
CA VAL A 77 16.57 -8.30 -4.52
C VAL A 77 17.91 -7.63 -4.30
N ALA A 78 19.00 -8.42 -4.39
CA ALA A 78 20.34 -7.87 -4.39
C ALA A 78 20.62 -7.17 -5.73
N THR A 79 21.27 -6.00 -5.70
CA THR A 79 21.58 -5.24 -6.91
C THR A 79 22.85 -5.73 -7.62
N ASP A 80 23.68 -6.54 -6.95
CA ASP A 80 25.02 -6.98 -7.43
C ASP A 80 25.02 -8.36 -8.10
N THR A 81 23.87 -9.01 -8.28
CA THR A 81 23.82 -10.32 -8.94
C THR A 81 23.74 -10.17 -10.45
N ASP A 82 24.90 -10.24 -11.11
CA ASP A 82 24.99 -10.45 -12.55
C ASP A 82 24.33 -11.78 -12.91
N GLY A 83 23.13 -11.72 -13.52
CA GLY A 83 22.49 -12.86 -14.18
C GLY A 83 21.55 -13.72 -13.32
N ALA A 84 21.10 -13.24 -12.18
CA ALA A 84 19.93 -13.83 -11.53
C ALA A 84 18.69 -13.45 -12.35
N ASP A 85 17.97 -14.45 -12.86
CA ASP A 85 16.65 -14.27 -13.46
C ASP A 85 15.74 -13.67 -12.37
N GLY A 86 15.46 -12.37 -12.49
CA GLY A 86 15.02 -11.48 -11.44
C GLY A 86 13.55 -11.61 -10.99
N ASP A 87 12.93 -12.78 -11.09
CA ASP A 87 11.55 -12.95 -10.69
C ASP A 87 11.38 -13.43 -9.24
N GLU A 88 12.42 -14.03 -8.64
CA GLU A 88 12.34 -14.45 -7.24
C GLU A 88 13.10 -13.47 -6.32
N PRO A 89 12.46 -13.01 -5.25
CA PRO A 89 13.11 -12.14 -4.28
C PRO A 89 14.17 -12.92 -3.48
N ASP A 90 15.32 -12.28 -3.23
CA ASP A 90 16.35 -12.85 -2.35
C ASP A 90 15.92 -12.85 -0.89
N HIS A 91 15.12 -11.84 -0.52
CA HIS A 91 14.59 -11.69 0.84
C HIS A 91 13.15 -11.24 0.81
N VAL A 92 12.35 -11.84 1.69
CA VAL A 92 10.97 -11.44 1.94
C VAL A 92 10.83 -11.01 3.39
N ILE A 93 10.37 -9.79 3.62
CA ILE A 93 10.25 -9.21 4.96
C ILE A 93 8.79 -8.87 5.22
N SER A 94 8.23 -9.45 6.27
CA SER A 94 6.88 -9.11 6.74
C SER A 94 6.86 -7.73 7.38
N CYS A 95 5.83 -6.95 7.07
CA CYS A 95 5.68 -5.59 7.58
C CYS A 95 4.22 -5.14 7.59
N ARG A 96 3.97 -3.94 8.10
CA ARG A 96 2.66 -3.31 7.98
C ARG A 96 2.44 -2.82 6.55
N PRO A 97 1.20 -2.90 6.02
CA PRO A 97 0.88 -2.35 4.70
C PRO A 97 1.30 -0.90 4.50
N SER A 98 1.07 -0.06 5.51
CA SER A 98 1.42 1.36 5.45
C SER A 98 2.92 1.61 5.24
N ASP A 99 3.79 0.84 5.90
CA ASP A 99 5.24 0.92 5.72
C ASP A 99 5.67 0.44 4.34
N ALA A 100 5.09 -0.66 3.89
CA ALA A 100 5.33 -1.21 2.55
C ALA A 100 4.94 -0.20 1.45
N ILE A 101 3.75 0.38 1.56
CA ILE A 101 3.26 1.37 0.60
C ILE A 101 4.13 2.64 0.63
N ALA A 102 4.44 3.16 1.83
CA ALA A 102 5.26 4.35 1.98
C ALA A 102 6.66 4.17 1.36
N LEU A 103 7.23 2.97 1.47
CA LEU A 103 8.50 2.65 0.82
C LEU A 103 8.34 2.48 -0.69
N ALA A 104 7.32 1.75 -1.13
CA ALA A 104 7.06 1.48 -2.54
C ALA A 104 6.87 2.76 -3.36
N VAL A 105 6.08 3.72 -2.86
CA VAL A 105 5.85 5.00 -3.57
C VAL A 105 7.13 5.85 -3.69
N ARG A 106 8.08 5.70 -2.75
CA ARG A 106 9.36 6.41 -2.80
C ARG A 106 10.30 5.87 -3.86
N VAL A 107 10.35 4.56 -4.00
CA VAL A 107 11.29 3.89 -4.91
C VAL A 107 10.65 3.51 -6.25
N GLY A 108 9.37 3.76 -6.43
CA GLY A 108 8.64 3.42 -7.64
C GLY A 108 8.41 1.92 -7.82
N ALA A 109 8.37 1.15 -6.73
CA ALA A 109 8.11 -0.27 -6.79
C ALA A 109 6.61 -0.57 -6.98
N PRO A 110 6.25 -1.63 -7.72
CA PRO A 110 4.88 -2.02 -7.91
C PRO A 110 4.26 -2.55 -6.61
N ILE A 111 2.96 -2.30 -6.47
CA ILE A 111 2.15 -2.71 -5.33
C ILE A 111 1.16 -3.78 -5.78
N PHE A 112 1.19 -4.93 -5.13
CA PHE A 112 0.28 -6.04 -5.38
C PHE A 112 -0.54 -6.36 -4.13
N ALA A 113 -1.69 -6.95 -4.32
CA ALA A 113 -2.49 -7.58 -3.28
C ALA A 113 -2.82 -9.00 -3.69
N ALA A 114 -2.83 -9.92 -2.73
CA ALA A 114 -3.23 -11.30 -2.99
C ALA A 114 -4.68 -11.34 -3.51
N GLU A 115 -4.93 -12.15 -4.52
CA GLU A 115 -6.25 -12.25 -5.16
C GLU A 115 -7.34 -12.64 -4.15
N ASP A 116 -7.06 -13.62 -3.30
CA ASP A 116 -7.98 -14.05 -2.24
C ASP A 116 -8.35 -12.92 -1.29
N LEU A 117 -7.40 -12.05 -0.97
CA LEU A 117 -7.63 -10.88 -0.12
C LEU A 117 -8.54 -9.86 -0.81
N VAL A 118 -8.31 -9.60 -2.09
CA VAL A 118 -9.16 -8.69 -2.87
C VAL A 118 -10.55 -9.27 -3.07
N ASP A 119 -10.69 -10.59 -3.22
CA ASP A 119 -11.98 -11.28 -3.27
C ASP A 119 -12.74 -11.16 -1.95
N GLU A 120 -12.06 -11.22 -0.81
CA GLU A 120 -12.66 -11.14 0.52
C GLU A 120 -12.99 -9.71 0.94
N CYS A 121 -12.07 -8.77 0.74
CA CYS A 121 -12.12 -7.42 1.28
C CYS A 121 -12.28 -6.33 0.22
N GLY A 122 -12.09 -6.65 -1.05
CA GLY A 122 -12.22 -5.71 -2.16
C GLY A 122 -13.66 -5.25 -2.35
N GLN A 123 -13.83 -3.98 -2.65
CA GLN A 123 -15.14 -3.36 -2.88
C GLN A 123 -15.26 -2.96 -4.35
N GLU A 124 -16.38 -3.29 -4.97
CA GLU A 124 -16.67 -2.80 -6.31
C GLU A 124 -16.90 -1.29 -6.24
N ALA A 125 -16.06 -0.54 -6.95
CA ALA A 125 -16.37 0.84 -7.22
C ALA A 125 -17.62 0.86 -8.09
N ALA A 126 -18.67 1.57 -7.69
CA ALA A 126 -19.79 1.86 -8.56
C ALA A 126 -19.23 2.42 -9.87
N VAL A 127 -19.73 1.95 -11.01
CA VAL A 127 -19.30 2.41 -12.33
C VAL A 127 -19.65 3.90 -12.42
N VAL A 128 -18.65 4.73 -12.17
CA VAL A 128 -18.77 6.17 -12.24
C VAL A 128 -18.60 6.56 -13.68
N SER A 129 -19.66 7.03 -14.28
CA SER A 129 -19.59 7.82 -15.51
C SER A 129 -19.13 9.23 -15.13
N ASP A 130 -18.14 9.73 -15.87
CA ASP A 130 -17.46 11.00 -15.64
C ASP A 130 -18.32 12.13 -15.04
N ASP A 131 -17.83 12.79 -14.02
CA ASP A 131 -18.13 14.08 -13.42
C ASP A 131 -19.17 14.20 -12.27
N ASP A 132 -20.23 13.43 -12.18
CA ASP A 132 -21.25 13.63 -11.11
C ASP A 132 -21.08 12.68 -9.90
N ASP A 133 -20.23 11.68 -9.99
CA ASP A 133 -20.25 10.54 -9.08
C ASP A 133 -19.12 10.55 -8.04
N ALA A 134 -18.17 11.48 -8.11
CA ALA A 134 -17.11 11.60 -7.11
C ALA A 134 -17.67 11.94 -5.71
N GLU A 135 -18.73 12.74 -5.65
CA GLU A 135 -19.39 13.07 -4.38
C GLU A 135 -20.18 11.88 -3.84
N GLU A 136 -20.84 11.11 -4.71
CA GLU A 136 -21.60 9.92 -4.30
C GLU A 136 -20.67 8.80 -3.79
N ILE A 137 -19.51 8.61 -4.43
CA ILE A 137 -18.48 7.68 -3.94
C ILE A 137 -17.92 8.13 -2.59
N ILE A 138 -17.69 9.42 -2.41
CA ILE A 138 -17.22 9.98 -1.14
C ILE A 138 -18.28 9.76 -0.06
N ASP A 139 -19.57 9.92 -0.37
CA ASP A 139 -20.66 9.73 0.57
C ASP A 139 -20.86 8.24 0.89
N GLU A 140 -20.80 7.33 -0.08
CA GLU A 140 -20.84 5.88 0.18
C GLU A 140 -19.63 5.43 1.04
N PHE A 141 -18.44 5.98 0.76
CA PHE A 141 -17.26 5.72 1.58
C PHE A 141 -17.39 6.30 2.99
N ARG A 142 -17.98 7.47 3.11
CA ARG A 142 -18.26 8.07 4.42
C ARG A 142 -19.23 7.20 5.23
N ASP A 143 -20.32 6.75 4.61
CA ASP A 143 -21.29 5.86 5.22
C ASP A 143 -20.64 4.52 5.61
N PHE A 144 -19.75 3.98 4.79
CA PHE A 144 -18.98 2.80 5.12
C PHE A 144 -18.08 3.02 6.34
N ILE A 145 -17.35 4.13 6.39
CA ILE A 145 -16.46 4.48 7.50
C ILE A 145 -17.26 4.73 8.79
N GLU A 146 -18.43 5.37 8.70
CA GLU A 146 -19.28 5.64 9.86
C GLU A 146 -19.93 4.37 10.43
N ASN A 147 -20.15 3.36 9.60
CA ASN A 147 -20.72 2.06 10.01
C ASN A 147 -19.67 1.04 10.44
N VAL A 148 -18.38 1.31 10.19
CA VAL A 148 -17.28 0.50 10.68
C VAL A 148 -16.90 0.97 12.07
N SER A 149 -17.21 0.16 13.08
CA SER A 149 -16.88 0.46 14.47
C SER A 149 -15.37 0.33 14.70
N PRO A 150 -14.76 1.20 15.54
CA PRO A 150 -13.38 0.97 16.00
C PRO A 150 -13.19 -0.38 16.69
N GLU A 151 -14.28 -0.99 17.18
CA GLU A 151 -14.28 -2.33 17.78
C GLU A 151 -14.08 -3.44 16.73
N ASP A 152 -14.42 -3.19 15.48
CA ASP A 152 -14.16 -4.13 14.37
C ASP A 152 -12.66 -4.25 14.03
N PHE A 153 -11.84 -3.33 14.55
CA PHE A 153 -10.40 -3.26 14.36
C PHE A 153 -9.60 -3.37 15.67
N ALA A 154 -10.28 -3.60 16.78
CA ALA A 154 -9.61 -3.84 18.06
C ALA A 154 -9.02 -5.25 18.10
N PRO A 155 -7.76 -5.41 18.62
CA PRO A 155 -7.15 -6.73 18.76
C PRO A 155 -7.89 -7.61 19.77
#